data_dbdf6da9655943fa4cdc932658b39d92
#
_entry.id   dbdf6da9655943fa4cdc932658b39d92
#
_cell.length_a   1.000
_cell.length_b   1.000
_cell.length_c   1.000
_cell.angle_alpha   90.00
_cell.angle_beta   90.00
_cell.angle_gamma   90.00
#
_symmetry.space_group_name_H-M   'P 1'
#
loop_
_entity.id
_entity.type
_entity.pdbx_description
1 polymer ?
#
loop_
_entity_poly.entity_id
_entity_poly.type
_entity_poly.pdbx_seq_one_letter_code
_entity_poly.pdbx_strand_id
1 'polypeptide(L)'
;MIRKMAYVGFSYLLGLFFASFFISEAVIAVSIAAVVFSVMIMILKGKGKIVYLVCLVCFAIGSSYYVGYDKLCYQNVVSLSGSEVTVSGVLTDFTDYNDDRSLYYIDGKMNRSIDTKVYCYGEAKMCDIGDDITVKGIALLPENSFSFNSLKYYKSKGYYLSIDQPEISIIPADNLQIKRSMCRYREFIHDKMRTQLDSESIALVDAIMFGYKSNIESDTKTMMYRAGIGHIMAVSGVHLSIVCSLFWFALKLTELNKFARFGIVLIPMFAFVMLSGASNSVIRAAVMLVLVYGSSLFNRRADLMNSLGIAVIFADGRQPVCGYGRFVYTFGDGCYWCWSCCTCYNKSC
;
A
#
# COMPACT_ATOMS: atom_id res chain seq x y z
N MET A 1 2.94 -30.76 1.35
CA MET A 1 4.04 -29.77 1.20
C MET A 1 3.94 -28.77 2.36
N ILE A 2 4.98 -28.60 3.17
CA ILE A 2 4.89 -27.69 4.33
C ILE A 2 5.03 -26.24 3.85
N ARG A 3 3.97 -25.43 4.06
CA ARG A 3 3.89 -24.01 3.64
C ARG A 3 4.68 -23.11 4.59
N LYS A 4 6.00 -23.32 4.67
CA LYS A 4 6.87 -22.66 5.65
C LYS A 4 6.82 -21.13 5.56
N MET A 5 6.85 -20.56 4.35
CA MET A 5 6.84 -19.11 4.15
C MET A 5 5.50 -18.47 4.49
N ALA A 6 4.39 -19.19 4.31
CA ALA A 6 3.09 -18.73 4.77
C ALA A 6 3.06 -18.56 6.29
N TYR A 7 3.51 -19.56 7.05
CA TYR A 7 3.57 -19.46 8.51
C TYR A 7 4.44 -18.30 8.99
N VAL A 8 5.61 -18.10 8.34
CA VAL A 8 6.52 -16.99 8.64
C VAL A 8 5.83 -15.64 8.39
N GLY A 9 5.22 -15.46 7.23
CA GLY A 9 4.54 -14.21 6.88
C GLY A 9 3.35 -13.91 7.79
N PHE A 10 2.52 -14.92 8.10
CA PHE A 10 1.39 -14.75 9.02
C PHE A 10 1.84 -14.48 10.47
N SER A 11 2.92 -15.11 10.93
CA SER A 11 3.46 -14.83 12.26
C SER A 11 3.99 -13.40 12.36
N TYR A 12 4.66 -12.90 11.33
CA TYR A 12 5.09 -11.50 11.24
C TYR A 12 3.91 -10.53 11.29
N LEU A 13 2.84 -10.80 10.51
CA LEU A 13 1.61 -10.02 10.55
C LEU A 13 0.95 -10.01 11.92
N LEU A 14 0.87 -11.17 12.55
CA LEU A 14 0.31 -11.27 13.90
C LEU A 14 1.11 -10.45 14.90
N GLY A 15 2.44 -10.38 14.75
CA GLY A 15 3.29 -9.52 15.57
C GLY A 15 2.97 -8.04 15.37
N LEU A 16 2.84 -7.57 14.14
CA LEU A 16 2.45 -6.20 13.82
C LEU A 16 1.05 -5.87 14.37
N PHE A 17 0.10 -6.78 14.16
CA PHE A 17 -1.27 -6.62 14.63
C PHE A 17 -1.33 -6.54 16.16
N PHE A 18 -0.68 -7.47 16.86
CA PHE A 18 -0.59 -7.45 18.31
C PHE A 18 -0.03 -6.13 18.82
N ALA A 19 1.09 -5.67 18.24
CA ALA A 19 1.72 -4.42 18.64
C ALA A 19 0.84 -3.17 18.43
N SER A 20 -0.11 -3.23 17.49
CA SER A 20 -1.02 -2.10 17.22
C SER A 20 -2.11 -1.90 18.28
N PHE A 21 -2.38 -2.90 19.13
CA PHE A 21 -3.42 -2.86 20.17
C PHE A 21 -2.88 -2.62 21.57
N PHE A 22 -1.66 -3.04 21.83
CA PHE A 22 -1.10 -3.02 23.17
C PHE A 22 -0.15 -1.84 23.39
N ILE A 23 0.02 -1.42 24.63
CA ILE A 23 0.96 -0.40 25.03
C ILE A 23 2.39 -0.86 24.69
N SER A 24 3.24 0.06 24.25
CA SER A 24 4.60 -0.25 23.76
C SER A 24 5.45 -1.07 24.73
N GLU A 25 5.32 -0.83 26.03
CA GLU A 25 6.06 -1.56 27.07
C GLU A 25 5.63 -3.02 27.18
N ALA A 26 4.31 -3.29 27.13
CA ALA A 26 3.79 -4.64 27.13
C ALA A 26 4.21 -5.42 25.87
N VAL A 27 4.24 -4.73 24.71
CA VAL A 27 4.68 -5.33 23.44
C VAL A 27 6.16 -5.72 23.49
N ILE A 28 7.01 -4.89 24.06
CA ILE A 28 8.43 -5.20 24.25
C ILE A 28 8.60 -6.42 25.14
N ALA A 29 7.91 -6.46 26.29
CA ALA A 29 7.97 -7.59 27.22
C ALA A 29 7.54 -8.90 26.54
N VAL A 30 6.43 -8.89 25.78
CA VAL A 30 5.96 -10.08 25.05
C VAL A 30 6.92 -10.48 23.93
N SER A 31 7.54 -9.51 23.25
CA SER A 31 8.55 -9.81 22.22
C SER A 31 9.79 -10.48 22.81
N ILE A 32 10.26 -10.01 23.96
CA ILE A 32 11.37 -10.63 24.70
C ILE A 32 10.97 -12.03 25.13
N ALA A 33 9.77 -12.20 25.72
CA ALA A 33 9.27 -13.50 26.12
C ALA A 33 9.18 -14.49 24.95
N ALA A 34 8.74 -14.04 23.75
CA ALA A 34 8.69 -14.85 22.55
C ALA A 34 10.09 -15.30 22.09
N VAL A 35 11.09 -14.43 22.19
CA VAL A 35 12.49 -14.78 21.88
C VAL A 35 13.03 -15.80 22.88
N VAL A 36 12.83 -15.58 24.19
CA VAL A 36 13.26 -16.51 25.24
C VAL A 36 12.59 -17.89 25.06
N PHE A 37 11.28 -17.90 24.77
CA PHE A 37 10.54 -19.12 24.50
C PHE A 37 11.03 -19.83 23.23
N SER A 38 11.46 -19.07 22.21
CA SER A 38 12.09 -19.61 20.99
C SER A 38 13.39 -20.36 21.31
N VAL A 39 14.23 -19.77 22.17
CA VAL A 39 15.48 -20.41 22.61
C VAL A 39 15.16 -21.69 23.40
N MET A 40 14.15 -21.68 24.28
CA MET A 40 13.71 -22.83 25.02
C MET A 40 13.21 -23.98 24.12
N ILE A 41 12.46 -23.67 23.04
CA ILE A 41 12.03 -24.67 22.06
C ILE A 41 13.22 -25.32 21.35
N MET A 42 14.32 -24.59 21.17
CA MET A 42 15.53 -25.11 20.54
C MET A 42 16.13 -26.32 21.33
N ILE A 43 15.95 -26.34 22.64
CA ILE A 43 16.44 -27.39 23.55
C ILE A 43 15.54 -28.63 23.49
N LEU A 44 14.25 -28.49 23.13
CA LEU A 44 13.31 -29.60 23.06
C LEU A 44 13.63 -30.54 21.89
N LYS A 45 13.46 -31.86 22.09
CA LYS A 45 13.59 -32.86 21.01
C LYS A 45 12.27 -32.96 20.25
N GLY A 46 12.30 -32.74 18.89
CA GLY A 46 11.08 -32.90 18.08
C GLY A 46 11.29 -32.51 16.62
N LYS A 47 10.48 -33.13 15.72
CA LYS A 47 10.42 -32.78 14.30
C LYS A 47 9.56 -31.51 14.15
N GLY A 48 10.03 -30.52 13.40
CA GLY A 48 9.26 -29.27 13.15
C GLY A 48 9.59 -28.09 14.05
N LYS A 49 10.39 -28.27 15.11
CA LYS A 49 10.78 -27.21 16.03
C LYS A 49 11.34 -25.96 15.37
N ILE A 50 12.06 -26.12 14.24
CA ILE A 50 12.64 -25.00 13.48
C ILE A 50 11.53 -24.08 12.93
N VAL A 51 10.40 -24.62 12.48
CA VAL A 51 9.30 -23.82 11.96
C VAL A 51 8.67 -22.97 13.07
N TYR A 52 8.41 -23.57 14.24
CA TYR A 52 7.88 -22.85 15.40
C TYR A 52 8.83 -21.76 15.90
N LEU A 53 10.11 -22.09 15.96
CA LEU A 53 11.16 -21.13 16.33
C LEU A 53 11.17 -19.93 15.36
N VAL A 54 11.19 -20.18 14.07
CA VAL A 54 11.18 -19.11 13.05
C VAL A 54 9.89 -18.28 13.14
N CYS A 55 8.73 -18.89 13.37
CA CYS A 55 7.47 -18.18 13.54
C CYS A 55 7.49 -17.24 14.76
N LEU A 56 8.00 -17.69 15.90
CA LEU A 56 8.11 -16.86 17.10
C LEU A 56 9.11 -15.71 16.93
N VAL A 57 10.23 -15.97 16.29
CA VAL A 57 11.23 -14.93 15.97
C VAL A 57 10.60 -13.89 15.01
N CYS A 58 9.87 -14.32 13.97
CA CYS A 58 9.20 -13.41 13.05
C CYS A 58 8.10 -12.61 13.73
N PHE A 59 7.36 -13.19 14.68
CA PHE A 59 6.41 -12.47 15.50
C PHE A 59 7.10 -11.38 16.34
N ALA A 60 8.20 -11.72 17.01
CA ALA A 60 8.98 -10.77 17.80
C ALA A 60 9.59 -9.66 16.95
N ILE A 61 10.07 -9.98 15.74
CA ILE A 61 10.58 -8.98 14.78
C ILE A 61 9.45 -8.03 14.36
N GLY A 62 8.28 -8.56 13.97
CA GLY A 62 7.14 -7.74 13.56
C GLY A 62 6.67 -6.80 14.67
N SER A 63 6.51 -7.31 15.89
CA SER A 63 6.07 -6.49 17.03
C SER A 63 7.11 -5.43 17.43
N SER A 64 8.40 -5.78 17.48
CA SER A 64 9.47 -4.84 17.78
C SER A 64 9.64 -3.76 16.69
N TYR A 65 9.48 -4.16 15.43
CA TYR A 65 9.55 -3.24 14.31
C TYR A 65 8.43 -2.19 14.37
N TYR A 66 7.21 -2.58 14.70
CA TYR A 66 6.10 -1.65 14.90
C TYR A 66 6.40 -0.63 15.99
N VAL A 67 6.83 -1.09 17.17
CA VAL A 67 7.14 -0.20 18.30
C VAL A 67 8.31 0.72 18.00
N GLY A 68 9.35 0.21 17.34
CA GLY A 68 10.49 1.02 16.92
C GLY A 68 10.08 2.11 15.93
N TYR A 69 9.27 1.76 14.94
CA TYR A 69 8.73 2.71 13.96
C TYR A 69 7.82 3.77 14.62
N ASP A 70 6.94 3.35 15.52
CA ASP A 70 6.05 4.27 16.24
C ASP A 70 6.85 5.28 17.07
N LYS A 71 7.86 4.83 17.82
CA LYS A 71 8.70 5.71 18.64
C LYS A 71 9.60 6.63 17.82
N LEU A 72 10.26 6.10 16.79
CA LEU A 72 11.27 6.84 16.03
C LEU A 72 10.67 7.74 14.95
N CYS A 73 9.61 7.30 14.29
CA CYS A 73 9.04 8.04 13.17
C CYS A 73 7.77 8.81 13.57
N TYR A 74 6.84 8.17 14.28
CA TYR A 74 5.56 8.78 14.56
C TYR A 74 5.61 9.77 15.72
N GLN A 75 6.13 9.37 16.89
CA GLN A 75 6.11 10.20 18.08
C GLN A 75 6.96 11.47 17.94
N ASN A 76 8.10 11.38 17.25
CA ASN A 76 8.94 12.56 16.98
C ASN A 76 8.25 13.61 16.12
N VAL A 77 7.43 13.18 15.16
CA VAL A 77 6.67 14.09 14.30
C VAL A 77 5.47 14.67 15.05
N VAL A 78 4.76 13.84 15.80
CA VAL A 78 3.58 14.26 16.58
C VAL A 78 3.93 15.25 17.70
N SER A 79 5.12 15.16 18.28
CA SER A 79 5.58 16.12 19.30
C SER A 79 5.65 17.56 18.80
N LEU A 80 5.68 17.76 17.48
CA LEU A 80 5.68 19.10 16.84
C LEU A 80 4.25 19.61 16.56
N SER A 81 3.21 18.87 16.92
CA SER A 81 1.83 19.32 16.80
C SER A 81 1.58 20.59 17.63
N GLY A 82 0.91 21.57 17.04
CA GLY A 82 0.66 22.89 17.64
C GLY A 82 1.78 23.90 17.44
N SER A 83 2.90 23.52 16.82
CA SER A 83 3.98 24.45 16.49
C SER A 83 3.93 24.88 15.03
N GLU A 84 4.50 26.06 14.76
CA GLU A 84 4.74 26.50 13.39
C GLU A 84 5.89 25.71 12.78
N VAL A 85 5.65 25.11 11.63
CA VAL A 85 6.61 24.25 10.94
C VAL A 85 6.79 24.67 9.49
N THR A 86 7.99 24.43 8.97
CA THR A 86 8.27 24.55 7.54
C THR A 86 8.57 23.17 6.98
N VAL A 87 7.80 22.74 6.00
CA VAL A 87 8.02 21.48 5.30
C VAL A 87 8.46 21.77 3.88
N SER A 88 9.63 21.28 3.51
CA SER A 88 10.14 21.37 2.13
C SER A 88 10.24 19.98 1.56
N GLY A 89 9.60 19.76 0.42
CA GLY A 89 9.54 18.43 -0.19
C GLY A 89 8.90 18.44 -1.56
N VAL A 90 8.61 17.25 -2.06
CA VAL A 90 8.06 17.03 -3.38
C VAL A 90 6.57 16.72 -3.27
N LEU A 91 5.76 17.33 -4.12
CA LEU A 91 4.35 16.98 -4.25
C LEU A 91 4.22 15.55 -4.78
N THR A 92 3.68 14.68 -3.96
CA THR A 92 3.54 13.26 -4.33
C THR A 92 2.20 12.91 -4.92
N ASP A 93 1.16 13.59 -4.49
CA ASP A 93 -0.20 13.40 -4.96
C ASP A 93 -1.06 14.62 -4.60
N PHE A 94 -2.15 14.83 -5.31
CA PHE A 94 -3.16 15.81 -4.92
C PHE A 94 -4.55 15.26 -5.22
N THR A 95 -5.54 15.78 -4.52
CA THR A 95 -6.95 15.38 -4.70
C THR A 95 -7.78 16.65 -4.65
N ASP A 96 -8.53 16.92 -5.70
CA ASP A 96 -9.48 18.03 -5.69
C ASP A 96 -10.59 17.71 -4.68
N TYR A 97 -10.76 18.62 -3.74
CA TYR A 97 -11.72 18.44 -2.64
C TYR A 97 -13.04 19.14 -2.95
N ASN A 98 -12.96 20.37 -3.48
CA ASN A 98 -14.05 21.19 -4.01
C ASN A 98 -13.48 22.04 -5.14
N ASP A 99 -14.36 22.79 -5.86
CA ASP A 99 -13.96 23.66 -6.97
C ASP A 99 -12.86 24.67 -6.60
N ASP A 100 -12.81 25.11 -5.32
CA ASP A 100 -11.87 26.12 -4.84
C ASP A 100 -10.69 25.56 -4.03
N ARG A 101 -10.68 24.27 -3.66
CA ARG A 101 -9.67 23.71 -2.76
C ARG A 101 -9.20 22.32 -3.20
N SER A 102 -7.89 22.14 -3.16
CA SER A 102 -7.23 20.85 -3.36
C SER A 102 -6.48 20.40 -2.11
N LEU A 103 -6.46 19.10 -1.89
CA LEU A 103 -5.72 18.44 -0.83
C LEU A 103 -4.37 17.98 -1.41
N TYR A 104 -3.29 18.57 -0.91
CA TYR A 104 -1.93 18.28 -1.35
C TYR A 104 -1.24 17.31 -0.41
N TYR A 105 -0.56 16.32 -0.98
CA TYR A 105 0.22 15.32 -0.26
C TYR A 105 1.71 15.53 -0.53
N ILE A 106 2.47 15.86 0.50
CA ILE A 106 3.87 16.26 0.40
C ILE A 106 4.74 15.24 1.12
N ASP A 107 5.78 14.78 0.44
CA ASP A 107 6.83 13.93 0.99
C ASP A 107 8.13 14.73 1.07
N GLY A 108 8.61 15.01 2.25
CA GLY A 108 9.73 15.90 2.41
C GLY A 108 10.28 15.97 3.81
N LYS A 109 11.01 17.04 4.09
CA LYS A 109 11.67 17.28 5.37
C LYS A 109 10.99 18.43 6.13
N MET A 110 10.57 18.14 7.35
CA MET A 110 10.09 19.11 8.29
C MET A 110 11.28 19.76 9.00
N ASN A 111 11.31 21.10 9.03
CA ASN A 111 12.38 21.90 9.64
C ASN A 111 13.80 21.45 9.21
N ARG A 112 13.96 21.00 7.96
CA ARG A 112 15.20 20.49 7.34
C ARG A 112 15.82 19.23 7.97
N SER A 113 15.21 18.63 8.99
CA SER A 113 15.83 17.52 9.74
C SER A 113 15.01 16.24 9.79
N ILE A 114 13.69 16.31 9.83
CA ILE A 114 12.83 15.15 10.06
C ILE A 114 12.14 14.78 8.75
N ASP A 115 12.45 13.60 8.22
CA ASP A 115 11.74 13.05 7.06
C ASP A 115 10.29 12.75 7.46
N THR A 116 9.33 13.35 6.78
CA THR A 116 7.91 13.19 7.10
C THR A 116 7.04 13.35 5.86
N LYS A 117 5.82 12.82 5.98
CA LYS A 117 4.75 13.03 5.01
C LYS A 117 3.67 13.84 5.68
N VAL A 118 3.32 14.95 5.05
CA VAL A 118 2.25 15.83 5.51
C VAL A 118 1.23 16.04 4.42
N TYR A 119 0.05 16.48 4.81
CA TYR A 119 -0.95 16.96 3.88
C TYR A 119 -1.45 18.34 4.29
N CYS A 120 -1.87 19.12 3.32
CA CYS A 120 -2.47 20.43 3.55
C CYS A 120 -3.57 20.71 2.55
N TYR A 121 -4.51 21.58 2.94
CA TYR A 121 -5.52 22.09 2.03
C TYR A 121 -5.02 23.44 1.50
N GLY A 122 -4.98 23.57 0.18
CA GLY A 122 -4.60 24.80 -0.51
C GLY A 122 -5.59 25.14 -1.62
N GLU A 123 -5.36 26.25 -2.32
CA GLU A 123 -6.16 26.65 -3.48
C GLU A 123 -6.11 25.60 -4.58
N ALA A 124 -7.17 25.56 -5.40
CA ALA A 124 -7.30 24.55 -6.43
C ALA A 124 -6.19 24.65 -7.49
N LYS A 125 -5.55 23.51 -7.75
CA LYS A 125 -4.59 23.26 -8.83
C LYS A 125 -3.50 24.33 -9.05
N MET A 126 -2.74 24.62 -7.99
CA MET A 126 -1.60 25.55 -8.09
C MET A 126 -0.30 24.89 -8.60
N CYS A 127 -0.19 23.55 -8.58
CA CYS A 127 1.07 22.83 -8.82
C CYS A 127 0.87 21.45 -9.43
N ASP A 128 1.91 20.96 -10.10
CA ASP A 128 1.95 19.62 -10.70
C ASP A 128 2.65 18.61 -9.78
N ILE A 129 2.29 17.34 -9.94
CA ILE A 129 2.97 16.26 -9.21
C ILE A 129 4.45 16.24 -9.60
N GLY A 130 5.31 16.23 -8.58
CA GLY A 130 6.76 16.26 -8.76
C GLY A 130 7.38 17.64 -8.61
N ASP A 131 6.59 18.70 -8.41
CA ASP A 131 7.11 20.02 -8.10
C ASP A 131 7.66 20.08 -6.68
N ASP A 132 8.71 20.88 -6.49
CA ASP A 132 9.27 21.15 -5.18
C ASP A 132 8.42 22.21 -4.47
N ILE A 133 7.86 21.82 -3.33
CA ILE A 133 6.95 22.66 -2.56
C ILE A 133 7.55 22.92 -1.20
N THR A 134 7.48 24.19 -0.79
CA THR A 134 7.74 24.58 0.60
C THR A 134 6.44 25.10 1.19
N VAL A 135 6.00 24.47 2.27
CA VAL A 135 4.77 24.82 3.00
C VAL A 135 5.14 25.25 4.40
N LYS A 136 4.66 26.45 4.79
CA LYS A 136 4.75 26.97 6.17
C LYS A 136 3.35 27.02 6.75
N GLY A 137 3.22 26.69 8.03
CA GLY A 137 1.94 26.75 8.72
C GLY A 137 1.97 26.02 10.06
N ILE A 138 0.82 25.92 10.70
CA ILE A 138 0.69 25.27 11.99
C ILE A 138 0.45 23.77 11.76
N ALA A 139 1.30 22.93 12.35
CA ALA A 139 1.14 21.50 12.30
C ALA A 139 0.04 21.05 13.26
N LEU A 140 -0.99 20.38 12.77
CA LEU A 140 -2.08 19.83 13.56
C LEU A 140 -2.21 18.33 13.36
N LEU A 141 -2.71 17.64 14.38
CA LEU A 141 -3.13 16.25 14.22
C LEU A 141 -4.43 16.18 13.41
N PRO A 142 -4.59 15.17 12.54
CA PRO A 142 -5.84 14.96 11.81
C PRO A 142 -7.04 14.86 12.77
N GLU A 143 -8.03 15.71 12.60
CA GLU A 143 -9.23 15.70 13.43
C GLU A 143 -10.12 14.49 13.07
N ASN A 144 -10.58 13.78 14.10
CA ASN A 144 -11.51 12.68 13.94
C ASN A 144 -12.93 13.22 13.75
N SER A 145 -13.60 12.79 12.69
CA SER A 145 -15.03 13.01 12.53
C SER A 145 -15.83 11.96 13.34
N PHE A 146 -17.09 12.27 13.67
CA PHE A 146 -17.95 11.36 14.43
C PHE A 146 -18.14 9.97 13.79
N SER A 147 -18.04 9.89 12.47
CA SER A 147 -18.19 8.65 11.70
C SER A 147 -16.88 8.10 11.11
N PHE A 148 -15.78 8.86 11.16
CA PHE A 148 -14.54 8.50 10.49
C PHE A 148 -13.31 8.81 11.33
N ASN A 149 -12.47 7.80 11.58
CA ASN A 149 -11.21 7.95 12.32
C ASN A 149 -10.09 8.40 11.35
N SER A 150 -10.03 9.70 11.10
CA SER A 150 -9.06 10.33 10.19
C SER A 150 -7.62 10.06 10.63
N LEU A 151 -7.34 10.13 11.94
CA LEU A 151 -6.01 9.92 12.47
C LEU A 151 -5.48 8.52 12.13
N LYS A 152 -6.28 7.46 12.33
CA LYS A 152 -5.89 6.09 11.94
C LYS A 152 -5.74 5.93 10.44
N TYR A 153 -6.62 6.56 9.66
CA TYR A 153 -6.59 6.50 8.21
C TYR A 153 -5.31 7.15 7.64
N TYR A 154 -5.01 8.38 8.02
CA TYR A 154 -3.83 9.08 7.54
C TYR A 154 -2.54 8.46 8.09
N LYS A 155 -2.50 8.05 9.36
CA LYS A 155 -1.39 7.28 9.94
C LYS A 155 -1.11 6.00 9.14
N SER A 156 -2.15 5.29 8.69
CA SER A 156 -1.98 4.09 7.86
C SER A 156 -1.41 4.36 6.48
N LYS A 157 -1.54 5.57 5.97
CA LYS A 157 -0.93 6.03 4.71
C LYS A 157 0.46 6.65 4.90
N GLY A 158 0.90 6.82 6.18
CA GLY A 158 2.17 7.43 6.53
C GLY A 158 2.12 8.96 6.65
N TYR A 159 0.93 9.56 6.61
CA TYR A 159 0.73 10.99 6.86
C TYR A 159 0.38 11.20 8.34
N TYR A 160 1.19 11.97 9.04
CA TYR A 160 1.06 12.09 10.50
C TYR A 160 0.48 13.41 10.94
N LEU A 161 0.71 14.48 10.18
CA LEU A 161 0.25 15.83 10.47
C LEU A 161 -0.45 16.44 9.26
N SER A 162 -1.42 17.31 9.54
CA SER A 162 -1.97 18.28 8.61
C SER A 162 -1.35 19.65 8.87
N ILE A 163 -1.20 20.45 7.84
CA ILE A 163 -0.77 21.85 8.00
C ILE A 163 -1.99 22.72 7.80
N ASP A 164 -2.32 23.47 8.85
CA ASP A 164 -3.38 24.47 8.82
C ASP A 164 -2.82 25.84 8.38
N GLN A 165 -3.65 26.63 7.68
CA GLN A 165 -3.31 27.93 7.11
C GLN A 165 -1.97 27.90 6.34
N PRO A 166 -1.83 27.04 5.32
CA PRO A 166 -0.57 26.84 4.65
C PRO A 166 -0.21 28.05 3.78
N GLU A 167 0.98 28.60 3.99
CA GLU A 167 1.66 29.44 3.00
C GLU A 167 2.44 28.54 2.04
N ILE A 168 1.97 28.42 0.81
CA ILE A 168 2.55 27.50 -0.18
C ILE A 168 3.44 28.29 -1.12
N SER A 169 4.73 27.93 -1.18
CA SER A 169 5.67 28.40 -2.19
C SER A 169 6.09 27.24 -3.08
N ILE A 170 5.93 27.43 -4.38
CA ILE A 170 6.12 26.39 -5.39
C ILE A 170 7.35 26.72 -6.22
N ILE A 171 8.22 25.74 -6.42
CA ILE A 171 9.34 25.81 -7.34
C ILE A 171 9.10 24.74 -8.38
N PRO A 172 8.71 25.11 -9.62
CA PRO A 172 8.48 24.13 -10.68
C PRO A 172 9.75 23.31 -10.91
N ALA A 173 9.66 21.99 -10.74
CA ALA A 173 10.79 21.10 -10.95
C ALA A 173 10.90 20.72 -12.43
N ASP A 174 12.09 20.90 -13.01
CA ASP A 174 12.36 20.55 -14.42
C ASP A 174 12.82 19.09 -14.59
N ASN A 175 12.86 18.34 -13.49
CA ASN A 175 13.39 16.98 -13.46
C ASN A 175 12.40 15.96 -14.03
N LEU A 176 12.91 15.10 -14.93
CA LEU A 176 12.21 13.94 -15.48
C LEU A 176 12.03 12.86 -14.40
N GLN A 177 11.13 13.07 -13.46
CA GLN A 177 10.76 12.03 -12.51
C GLN A 177 9.78 11.06 -13.18
N ILE A 178 10.04 9.76 -13.08
CA ILE A 178 9.18 8.69 -13.64
C ILE A 178 7.72 8.89 -13.18
N LYS A 179 7.53 9.33 -11.95
CA LYS A 179 6.21 9.58 -11.38
C LYS A 179 5.47 10.72 -12.12
N ARG A 180 6.18 11.81 -12.45
CA ARG A 180 5.63 12.94 -13.24
C ARG A 180 5.23 12.51 -14.65
N SER A 181 6.10 11.70 -15.31
CA SER A 181 5.77 11.16 -16.63
C SER A 181 4.52 10.27 -16.62
N MET A 182 4.36 9.48 -15.55
CA MET A 182 3.16 8.65 -15.40
C MET A 182 1.90 9.47 -15.13
N CYS A 183 2.00 10.57 -14.38
CA CYS A 183 0.87 11.49 -14.18
C CYS A 183 0.47 12.18 -15.47
N ARG A 184 1.43 12.69 -16.26
CA ARG A 184 1.15 13.26 -17.58
C ARG A 184 0.51 12.24 -18.53
N TYR A 185 0.98 11.01 -18.52
CA TYR A 185 0.39 9.93 -19.31
C TYR A 185 -1.05 9.63 -18.89
N ARG A 186 -1.33 9.68 -17.59
CA ARG A 186 -2.68 9.54 -17.04
C ARG A 186 -3.60 10.68 -17.48
N GLU A 187 -3.15 11.93 -17.38
CA GLU A 187 -3.87 13.10 -17.87
C GLU A 187 -4.16 13.00 -19.37
N PHE A 188 -3.19 12.57 -20.15
CA PHE A 188 -3.39 12.33 -21.59
C PHE A 188 -4.49 11.29 -21.86
N ILE A 189 -4.51 10.18 -21.11
CA ILE A 189 -5.58 9.16 -21.23
C ILE A 189 -6.93 9.77 -20.84
N HIS A 190 -6.98 10.50 -19.73
CA HIS A 190 -8.17 11.15 -19.23
C HIS A 190 -8.76 12.14 -20.26
N ASP A 191 -7.93 12.98 -20.87
CA ASP A 191 -8.36 13.92 -21.90
C ASP A 191 -8.91 13.21 -23.14
N LYS A 192 -8.31 12.09 -23.52
CA LYS A 192 -8.84 11.25 -24.61
C LYS A 192 -10.19 10.64 -24.27
N MET A 193 -10.40 10.20 -23.04
CA MET A 193 -11.69 9.64 -22.61
C MET A 193 -12.80 10.71 -22.57
N ARG A 194 -12.47 11.96 -22.20
CA ARG A 194 -13.43 13.08 -22.18
C ARG A 194 -14.08 13.36 -23.53
N THR A 195 -13.47 12.97 -24.62
CA THR A 195 -14.03 13.15 -25.96
C THR A 195 -15.06 12.08 -26.34
N GLN A 196 -15.16 10.98 -25.59
CA GLN A 196 -15.96 9.80 -25.96
C GLN A 196 -16.93 9.34 -24.89
N LEU A 197 -16.70 9.71 -23.63
CA LEU A 197 -17.48 9.26 -22.47
C LEU A 197 -18.06 10.46 -21.72
N ASP A 198 -19.19 10.23 -21.07
CA ASP A 198 -19.80 11.20 -20.15
C ASP A 198 -18.97 11.30 -18.84
N SER A 199 -19.15 12.38 -18.11
CA SER A 199 -18.37 12.70 -16.90
C SER A 199 -18.48 11.63 -15.81
N GLU A 200 -19.64 11.00 -15.66
CA GLU A 200 -19.87 9.97 -14.65
C GLU A 200 -19.11 8.67 -15.00
N SER A 201 -19.16 8.25 -16.26
CA SER A 201 -18.41 7.10 -16.76
C SER A 201 -16.90 7.31 -16.66
N ILE A 202 -16.40 8.52 -16.94
CA ILE A 202 -14.98 8.86 -16.77
C ILE A 202 -14.58 8.73 -15.31
N ALA A 203 -15.36 9.29 -14.38
CA ALA A 203 -15.08 9.22 -12.94
C ALA A 203 -15.01 7.76 -12.44
N LEU A 204 -15.86 6.88 -12.97
CA LEU A 204 -15.82 5.45 -12.67
C LEU A 204 -14.56 4.76 -13.25
N VAL A 205 -14.20 5.06 -14.49
CA VAL A 205 -13.00 4.50 -15.12
C VAL A 205 -11.75 4.98 -14.38
N ASP A 206 -11.66 6.25 -14.00
CA ASP A 206 -10.56 6.81 -13.23
C ASP A 206 -10.41 6.11 -11.87
N ALA A 207 -11.52 5.82 -11.19
CA ALA A 207 -11.49 5.08 -9.93
C ALA A 207 -11.00 3.64 -10.10
N ILE A 208 -11.45 2.96 -11.15
CA ILE A 208 -11.12 1.54 -11.40
C ILE A 208 -9.69 1.39 -11.91
N MET A 209 -9.25 2.25 -12.82
CA MET A 209 -7.93 2.13 -13.45
C MET A 209 -6.82 2.80 -12.66
N PHE A 210 -7.08 4.00 -12.12
CA PHE A 210 -6.05 4.83 -11.49
C PHE A 210 -6.24 4.98 -9.96
N GLY A 211 -7.42 4.63 -9.45
CA GLY A 211 -7.72 4.73 -8.01
C GLY A 211 -8.22 6.11 -7.57
N TYR A 212 -8.50 7.01 -8.51
CA TYR A 212 -9.06 8.32 -8.20
C TYR A 212 -10.56 8.24 -7.93
N LYS A 213 -10.94 8.54 -6.70
CA LYS A 213 -12.35 8.50 -6.26
C LYS A 213 -12.96 9.88 -6.05
N SER A 214 -12.17 10.94 -6.21
CA SER A 214 -12.60 12.32 -5.97
C SER A 214 -13.77 12.71 -6.85
N ASN A 215 -13.70 12.37 -8.12
CA ASN A 215 -14.65 12.80 -9.15
C ASN A 215 -15.95 11.99 -9.20
N ILE A 216 -16.08 10.93 -8.39
CA ILE A 216 -17.33 10.16 -8.33
C ILE A 216 -18.31 10.92 -7.44
N GLU A 217 -19.52 11.12 -7.91
CA GLU A 217 -20.61 11.74 -7.16
C GLU A 217 -20.93 10.97 -5.87
N SER A 218 -21.29 11.69 -4.79
CA SER A 218 -21.54 11.11 -3.46
C SER A 218 -22.65 10.07 -3.48
N ASP A 219 -23.68 10.29 -4.30
CA ASP A 219 -24.82 9.39 -4.42
C ASP A 219 -24.42 8.10 -5.13
N THR A 220 -23.67 8.18 -6.21
CA THR A 220 -23.10 7.01 -6.92
C THR A 220 -22.17 6.22 -6.01
N LYS A 221 -21.29 6.89 -5.23
CA LYS A 221 -20.49 6.22 -4.20
C LYS A 221 -21.34 5.44 -3.22
N THR A 222 -22.38 6.10 -2.69
CA THR A 222 -23.27 5.49 -1.69
C THR A 222 -24.04 4.29 -2.27
N MET A 223 -24.53 4.41 -3.49
CA MET A 223 -25.20 3.31 -4.20
C MET A 223 -24.25 2.10 -4.39
N MET A 224 -23.01 2.33 -4.82
CA MET A 224 -22.02 1.26 -5.01
C MET A 224 -21.63 0.58 -3.68
N TYR A 225 -21.49 1.34 -2.60
CA TYR A 225 -21.26 0.75 -1.27
C TYR A 225 -22.45 -0.07 -0.78
N ARG A 226 -23.68 0.40 -0.97
CA ARG A 226 -24.91 -0.35 -0.62
C ARG A 226 -25.07 -1.61 -1.46
N ALA A 227 -24.67 -1.58 -2.73
CA ALA A 227 -24.67 -2.74 -3.60
C ALA A 227 -23.52 -3.74 -3.30
N GLY A 228 -22.63 -3.43 -2.34
CA GLY A 228 -21.51 -4.30 -1.99
C GLY A 228 -20.35 -4.29 -3.01
N ILE A 229 -20.43 -3.47 -4.06
CA ILE A 229 -19.44 -3.36 -5.12
C ILE A 229 -18.44 -2.21 -4.91
N GLY A 230 -18.48 -1.55 -3.76
CA GLY A 230 -17.57 -0.44 -3.42
C GLY A 230 -16.08 -0.80 -3.50
N HIS A 231 -15.72 -2.08 -3.37
CA HIS A 231 -14.36 -2.57 -3.54
C HIS A 231 -13.86 -2.49 -4.99
N ILE A 232 -14.74 -2.47 -5.98
CA ILE A 232 -14.37 -2.34 -7.41
C ILE A 232 -13.85 -0.93 -7.71
N MET A 233 -14.34 0.09 -6.98
CA MET A 233 -13.83 1.46 -7.10
C MET A 233 -12.39 1.64 -6.59
N ALA A 234 -11.79 0.63 -6.03
CA ALA A 234 -10.38 0.67 -5.63
C ALA A 234 -9.57 -0.18 -6.60
N VAL A 235 -8.46 0.37 -7.07
CA VAL A 235 -7.52 -0.45 -7.87
C VAL A 235 -7.10 -1.64 -7.05
N SER A 236 -7.42 -2.83 -7.55
CA SER A 236 -7.22 -4.08 -6.83
C SER A 236 -6.16 -4.95 -7.50
N GLY A 237 -5.61 -5.87 -6.71
CA GLY A 237 -4.71 -6.89 -7.23
C GLY A 237 -5.33 -7.78 -8.32
N VAL A 238 -6.67 -7.88 -8.35
CA VAL A 238 -7.40 -8.63 -9.38
C VAL A 238 -7.23 -7.98 -10.74
N HIS A 239 -7.33 -6.65 -10.85
CA HIS A 239 -7.13 -5.93 -12.11
C HIS A 239 -5.72 -6.19 -12.66
N LEU A 240 -4.68 -6.07 -11.83
CA LEU A 240 -3.31 -6.41 -12.21
C LEU A 240 -3.20 -7.88 -12.66
N SER A 241 -3.83 -8.80 -11.92
CA SER A 241 -3.78 -10.23 -12.24
C SER A 241 -4.41 -10.54 -13.59
N ILE A 242 -5.53 -9.90 -13.93
CA ILE A 242 -6.20 -10.06 -15.22
C ILE A 242 -5.29 -9.57 -16.35
N VAL A 243 -4.74 -8.35 -16.23
CA VAL A 243 -3.85 -7.78 -17.23
C VAL A 243 -2.63 -8.67 -17.45
N CYS A 244 -1.92 -9.03 -16.38
CA CYS A 244 -0.73 -9.88 -16.48
C CYS A 244 -1.04 -11.28 -17.01
N SER A 245 -2.19 -11.86 -16.66
CA SER A 245 -2.59 -13.19 -17.14
C SER A 245 -2.90 -13.16 -18.63
N LEU A 246 -3.53 -12.09 -19.13
CA LEU A 246 -3.79 -11.91 -20.56
C LEU A 246 -2.47 -11.85 -21.34
N PHE A 247 -1.52 -11.03 -20.90
CA PHE A 247 -0.19 -10.97 -21.53
C PHE A 247 0.55 -12.29 -21.43
N TRP A 248 0.53 -12.94 -20.26
CA TRP A 248 1.17 -14.25 -20.09
C TRP A 248 0.59 -15.31 -21.03
N PHE A 249 -0.74 -15.36 -21.17
CA PHE A 249 -1.41 -16.28 -22.06
C PHE A 249 -1.09 -15.99 -23.52
N ALA A 250 -1.16 -14.72 -23.95
CA ALA A 250 -0.80 -14.32 -25.31
C ALA A 250 0.66 -14.70 -25.65
N LEU A 251 1.58 -14.45 -24.74
CA LEU A 251 2.99 -14.81 -24.92
C LEU A 251 3.23 -16.34 -24.86
N LYS A 252 2.33 -17.10 -24.23
CA LYS A 252 2.42 -18.57 -24.25
C LYS A 252 2.12 -19.15 -25.64
N LEU A 253 1.36 -18.44 -26.46
CA LEU A 253 1.10 -18.83 -27.86
C LEU A 253 2.28 -18.59 -28.78
N THR A 254 3.29 -17.84 -28.33
CA THR A 254 4.54 -17.59 -29.07
C THR A 254 5.60 -18.61 -28.67
N GLU A 255 6.56 -18.88 -29.55
CA GLU A 255 7.69 -19.79 -29.29
C GLU A 255 8.81 -19.16 -28.44
N LEU A 256 8.52 -18.07 -27.74
CA LEU A 256 9.48 -17.40 -26.89
C LEU A 256 9.96 -18.29 -25.74
N ASN A 257 11.24 -18.19 -25.43
CA ASN A 257 11.80 -18.88 -24.26
C ASN A 257 11.20 -18.36 -22.95
N LYS A 258 11.25 -19.18 -21.89
CA LYS A 258 10.63 -18.89 -20.61
C LYS A 258 11.16 -17.59 -19.98
N PHE A 259 12.43 -17.28 -20.13
CA PHE A 259 13.06 -16.09 -19.57
C PHE A 259 12.60 -14.82 -20.29
N ALA A 260 12.54 -14.84 -21.64
CA ALA A 260 12.04 -13.71 -22.42
C ALA A 260 10.56 -13.44 -22.10
N ARG A 261 9.73 -14.49 -22.04
CA ARG A 261 8.32 -14.38 -21.67
C ARG A 261 8.12 -13.74 -20.29
N PHE A 262 8.89 -14.19 -19.31
CA PHE A 262 8.86 -13.62 -17.96
C PHE A 262 9.25 -12.14 -17.98
N GLY A 263 10.37 -11.78 -18.64
CA GLY A 263 10.83 -10.40 -18.75
C GLY A 263 9.80 -9.48 -19.42
N ILE A 264 9.15 -9.93 -20.49
CA ILE A 264 8.13 -9.14 -21.20
C ILE A 264 6.90 -8.88 -20.32
N VAL A 265 6.44 -9.86 -19.53
CA VAL A 265 5.29 -9.66 -18.62
C VAL A 265 5.59 -8.70 -17.48
N LEU A 266 6.86 -8.55 -17.06
CA LEU A 266 7.22 -7.57 -16.05
C LEU A 266 6.99 -6.13 -16.51
N ILE A 267 7.02 -5.85 -17.82
CA ILE A 267 6.83 -4.49 -18.36
C ILE A 267 5.42 -3.97 -18.08
N PRO A 268 4.33 -4.63 -18.55
CA PRO A 268 2.97 -4.18 -18.25
C PRO A 268 2.66 -4.24 -16.76
N MET A 269 3.23 -5.19 -16.02
CA MET A 269 3.10 -5.26 -14.56
C MET A 269 3.65 -3.99 -13.89
N PHE A 270 4.87 -3.59 -14.23
CA PHE A 270 5.51 -2.39 -13.69
C PHE A 270 4.75 -1.13 -14.10
N ALA A 271 4.35 -1.02 -15.37
CA ALA A 271 3.55 0.10 -15.86
C ALA A 271 2.23 0.23 -15.08
N PHE A 272 1.51 -0.88 -14.86
CA PHE A 272 0.27 -0.86 -14.10
C PHE A 272 0.49 -0.46 -12.62
N VAL A 273 1.54 -0.96 -11.97
CA VAL A 273 1.89 -0.56 -10.59
C VAL A 273 2.12 0.94 -10.50
N MET A 274 2.84 1.52 -11.47
CA MET A 274 3.12 2.96 -11.50
C MET A 274 1.84 3.78 -11.79
N LEU A 275 1.03 3.36 -12.76
CA LEU A 275 -0.23 4.04 -13.11
C LEU A 275 -1.24 4.03 -11.96
N SER A 276 -1.28 2.96 -11.17
CA SER A 276 -2.18 2.82 -10.01
C SER A 276 -1.67 3.55 -8.74
N GLY A 277 -0.61 4.34 -8.85
CA GLY A 277 -0.02 5.06 -7.71
C GLY A 277 0.65 4.12 -6.68
N ALA A 278 1.11 2.93 -7.12
CA ALA A 278 1.76 1.92 -6.29
C ALA A 278 0.97 1.58 -5.01
N SER A 279 -0.34 1.45 -5.14
CA SER A 279 -1.20 1.10 -4.00
C SER A 279 -0.75 -0.23 -3.38
N ASN A 280 -0.88 -0.35 -2.07
CA ASN A 280 -0.39 -1.52 -1.33
C ASN A 280 -1.02 -2.84 -1.78
N SER A 281 -2.28 -2.81 -2.23
CA SER A 281 -2.97 -3.99 -2.78
C SER A 281 -2.33 -4.44 -4.09
N VAL A 282 -2.00 -3.48 -4.97
CA VAL A 282 -1.35 -3.75 -6.25
C VAL A 282 0.08 -4.24 -6.06
N ILE A 283 0.84 -3.65 -5.12
CA ILE A 283 2.21 -4.10 -4.81
C ILE A 283 2.22 -5.55 -4.32
N ARG A 284 1.31 -5.93 -3.41
CA ARG A 284 1.20 -7.32 -2.94
C ARG A 284 0.90 -8.28 -4.09
N ALA A 285 -0.05 -7.92 -4.94
CA ALA A 285 -0.39 -8.72 -6.10
C ALA A 285 0.79 -8.83 -7.08
N ALA A 286 1.51 -7.73 -7.33
CA ALA A 286 2.71 -7.74 -8.18
C ALA A 286 3.78 -8.70 -7.64
N VAL A 287 4.10 -8.64 -6.34
CA VAL A 287 5.06 -9.57 -5.72
C VAL A 287 4.59 -11.00 -5.84
N MET A 288 3.30 -11.29 -5.59
CA MET A 288 2.75 -12.63 -5.75
C MET A 288 2.86 -13.12 -7.19
N LEU A 289 2.53 -12.28 -8.19
CA LEU A 289 2.60 -12.63 -9.60
C LEU A 289 4.04 -12.85 -10.08
N VAL A 290 5.00 -12.02 -9.61
CA VAL A 290 6.44 -12.25 -9.87
C VAL A 290 6.88 -13.62 -9.36
N LEU A 291 6.45 -14.02 -8.16
CA LEU A 291 6.77 -15.34 -7.60
C LEU A 291 6.08 -16.48 -8.36
N VAL A 292 4.82 -16.29 -8.76
CA VAL A 292 4.05 -17.28 -9.50
C VAL A 292 4.64 -17.49 -10.91
N TYR A 293 4.85 -16.41 -11.67
CA TYR A 293 5.43 -16.52 -13.02
C TYR A 293 6.91 -16.93 -12.96
N GLY A 294 7.67 -16.42 -11.97
CA GLY A 294 9.05 -16.79 -11.75
C GLY A 294 9.24 -18.27 -11.39
N SER A 295 8.27 -18.91 -10.73
CA SER A 295 8.32 -20.33 -10.43
C SER A 295 8.41 -21.21 -11.69
N SER A 296 7.83 -20.73 -12.79
CA SER A 296 7.88 -21.41 -14.09
C SER A 296 9.28 -21.47 -14.70
N LEU A 297 10.16 -20.52 -14.36
CA LEU A 297 11.56 -20.49 -14.80
C LEU A 297 12.33 -21.69 -14.24
N PHE A 298 12.04 -22.02 -12.98
CA PHE A 298 12.68 -23.13 -12.25
C PHE A 298 11.94 -24.45 -12.37
N ASN A 299 10.94 -24.56 -13.25
CA ASN A 299 10.07 -25.73 -13.40
C ASN A 299 9.46 -26.21 -12.05
N ARG A 300 9.14 -25.26 -11.17
CA ARG A 300 8.52 -25.54 -9.87
C ARG A 300 7.06 -25.11 -9.88
N ARG A 301 6.21 -25.83 -9.15
CA ARG A 301 4.82 -25.42 -8.95
C ARG A 301 4.80 -24.23 -7.97
N ALA A 302 4.12 -23.16 -8.35
CA ALA A 302 3.87 -22.04 -7.45
C ALA A 302 2.95 -22.48 -6.30
N ASP A 303 3.29 -22.09 -5.08
CA ASP A 303 2.39 -22.19 -3.92
C ASP A 303 1.92 -20.79 -3.55
N LEU A 304 0.65 -20.50 -3.82
CA LEU A 304 0.05 -19.18 -3.60
C LEU A 304 0.14 -18.72 -2.15
N MET A 305 0.03 -19.65 -1.18
CA MET A 305 0.12 -19.31 0.24
C MET A 305 1.53 -18.91 0.65
N ASN A 306 2.54 -19.58 0.12
CA ASN A 306 3.93 -19.17 0.34
C ASN A 306 4.23 -17.83 -0.34
N SER A 307 3.71 -17.59 -1.54
CA SER A 307 3.84 -16.31 -2.24
C SER A 307 3.14 -15.18 -1.47
N LEU A 308 1.97 -15.45 -0.90
CA LEU A 308 1.25 -14.50 -0.04
C LEU A 308 2.07 -14.14 1.21
N GLY A 309 2.66 -15.13 1.89
CA GLY A 309 3.51 -14.90 3.06
C GLY A 309 4.69 -13.96 2.75
N ILE A 310 5.36 -14.17 1.62
CA ILE A 310 6.45 -13.31 1.16
C ILE A 310 5.95 -11.91 0.79
N ALA A 311 4.83 -11.83 0.06
CA ALA A 311 4.25 -10.55 -0.37
C ALA A 311 3.84 -9.67 0.81
N VAL A 312 3.33 -10.28 1.88
CA VAL A 312 2.98 -9.59 3.12
C VAL A 312 4.20 -9.01 3.80
N ILE A 313 5.26 -9.80 4.00
CA ILE A 313 6.51 -9.31 4.61
C ILE A 313 7.06 -8.12 3.81
N PHE A 314 7.06 -8.23 2.48
CA PHE A 314 7.58 -7.18 1.62
C PHE A 314 6.74 -5.90 1.64
N ALA A 315 5.42 -6.03 1.57
CA ALA A 315 4.52 -4.88 1.51
C ALA A 315 4.42 -4.14 2.87
N ASP A 316 4.30 -4.90 3.97
CA ASP A 316 4.14 -4.31 5.30
C ASP A 316 5.49 -3.92 5.95
N GLY A 317 6.61 -4.44 5.44
CA GLY A 317 7.95 -3.97 5.79
C GLY A 317 8.22 -2.52 5.36
N ARG A 318 7.44 -1.96 4.43
CA ARG A 318 7.57 -0.54 4.02
C ARG A 318 6.84 0.42 4.96
N GLN A 319 5.73 -0.01 5.56
CA GLN A 319 4.91 0.80 6.48
C GLN A 319 4.20 -0.09 7.51
N PRO A 320 4.82 -0.36 8.66
CA PRO A 320 4.27 -1.30 9.66
C PRO A 320 2.97 -0.82 10.30
N VAL A 321 2.74 0.49 10.32
CA VAL A 321 1.53 1.10 10.87
C VAL A 321 0.27 0.77 10.05
N CYS A 322 0.45 0.39 8.79
CA CYS A 322 -0.66 -0.08 7.95
C CYS A 322 -1.24 -1.45 8.36
N GLY A 323 -0.54 -2.21 9.22
CA GLY A 323 -0.92 -3.58 9.60
C GLY A 323 -2.33 -3.67 10.19
N TYR A 324 -2.76 -2.67 10.98
CA TYR A 324 -4.07 -2.69 11.62
C TYR A 324 -5.24 -2.60 10.62
N GLY A 325 -5.24 -1.58 9.79
CA GLY A 325 -6.32 -1.40 8.80
C GLY A 325 -6.34 -2.53 7.76
N ARG A 326 -5.17 -3.07 7.42
CA ARG A 326 -5.02 -4.12 6.41
C ARG A 326 -5.38 -5.51 6.90
N PHE A 327 -5.13 -5.84 8.16
CA PHE A 327 -5.50 -7.14 8.70
C PHE A 327 -7.02 -7.33 8.62
N VAL A 328 -7.80 -6.32 8.98
CA VAL A 328 -9.26 -6.35 8.90
C VAL A 328 -9.73 -6.46 7.44
N TYR A 329 -9.15 -5.69 6.52
CA TYR A 329 -9.54 -5.72 5.10
C TYR A 329 -8.95 -6.91 4.33
N THR A 330 -7.77 -7.42 4.70
CA THR A 330 -7.13 -8.53 3.97
C THR A 330 -7.72 -9.89 4.38
N PHE A 331 -8.12 -10.05 5.63
CA PHE A 331 -8.80 -11.28 6.10
C PHE A 331 -10.30 -11.27 5.78
N GLY A 332 -10.97 -10.11 5.78
CA GLY A 332 -12.39 -10.04 5.42
C GLY A 332 -12.64 -10.33 3.93
N ASP A 333 -11.88 -9.67 3.04
CA ASP A 333 -12.16 -9.74 1.60
C ASP A 333 -11.18 -10.61 0.79
N GLY A 334 -9.93 -10.72 1.23
CA GLY A 334 -8.86 -11.40 0.44
C GLY A 334 -8.78 -12.91 0.65
N CYS A 335 -9.09 -13.42 1.84
CA CYS A 335 -9.03 -14.86 2.11
C CYS A 335 -10.15 -15.65 1.43
N TYR A 336 -11.34 -15.07 1.30
CA TYR A 336 -12.44 -15.72 0.56
C TYR A 336 -12.08 -15.94 -0.91
N TRP A 337 -11.43 -14.99 -1.56
CA TRP A 337 -11.02 -15.09 -2.97
C TRP A 337 -9.84 -16.04 -3.18
N CYS A 338 -8.81 -16.00 -2.32
CA CYS A 338 -7.70 -16.95 -2.40
C CYS A 338 -8.14 -18.39 -2.16
N TRP A 339 -9.10 -18.60 -1.27
CA TRP A 339 -9.63 -19.94 -0.99
C TRP A 339 -10.49 -20.46 -2.16
N SER A 340 -11.31 -19.62 -2.77
CA SER A 340 -12.11 -19.95 -3.95
C SER A 340 -11.25 -20.24 -5.18
N CYS A 341 -10.21 -19.44 -5.45
CA CYS A 341 -9.28 -19.68 -6.57
C CYS A 341 -8.41 -20.92 -6.35
N CYS A 342 -7.97 -21.21 -5.11
CA CYS A 342 -7.22 -22.43 -4.81
C CYS A 342 -8.06 -23.70 -5.02
N THR A 343 -9.37 -23.68 -4.72
CA THR A 343 -10.26 -24.82 -4.94
C THR A 343 -10.54 -25.06 -6.42
N CYS A 344 -10.66 -24.01 -7.24
CA CYS A 344 -10.83 -24.15 -8.69
C CYS A 344 -9.56 -24.64 -9.38
N TYR A 345 -8.36 -24.17 -8.96
CA TYR A 345 -7.10 -24.57 -9.60
C TYR A 345 -6.68 -26.01 -9.26
N ASN A 346 -7.06 -26.51 -8.09
CA ASN A 346 -6.74 -27.90 -7.67
C ASN A 346 -7.69 -28.95 -8.27
N LYS A 347 -8.80 -28.55 -8.91
CA LYS A 347 -9.74 -29.45 -9.61
C LYS A 347 -9.47 -29.59 -11.12
N SER A 348 -8.50 -28.83 -11.66
CA SER A 348 -8.19 -28.78 -13.09
C SER A 348 -6.81 -29.38 -13.44
N CYS A 349 -6.26 -30.24 -12.57
CA CYS A 349 -5.08 -31.07 -12.87
C CYS A 349 -5.40 -32.53 -12.66
#